data_57e62dab110eb5567f34944bf27e07c3
#
_entry.id   57e62dab110eb5567f34944bf27e07c3
#
_cell.length_a   1.000
_cell.length_b   1.000
_cell.length_c   1.000
_cell.angle_alpha   90.00
_cell.angle_beta   90.00
_cell.angle_gamma   90.00
#
_symmetry.space_group_name_H-M   'P 1'
#
loop_
_entity.id
_entity.type
_entity.pdbx_description
1 polymer ?
#
loop_
_entity_poly.entity_id
_entity_poly.type
_entity_poly.pdbx_seq_one_letter_code
_entity_poly.pdbx_strand_id
1 'polypeptide(L)'
;MKKINFLQQGSAEQREVAEKLLQSISFVENRNTVTKFLTNFEQIVLSQIVAYNYSDFKVEFFGGFDDAERKKAKIISNEYYEIDYDMVCLKAKFNNKFNKIEHRNILGAIYNLGINFNRFGDIIVLENEVYIFVDEEIADVISMEFTKAGRVNLNFERVDLSDVNIEKKYEDFEIVSSSFRVDSIVAKITNKSRSKVKEFLEQDFIKLNHVILRNGEKTCTTDDIISIRKYGRFVVKDYRQNKKSLKYRITISKLV
;
A
#
# COMPACT_ATOMS: atom_id res chain seq x y z
N MET A 1 0.09 -0.79 30.99
CA MET A 1 0.04 -0.51 29.55
C MET A 1 0.23 0.98 29.28
N LYS A 2 1.33 1.41 28.67
CA LYS A 2 1.51 2.80 28.23
C LYS A 2 0.53 3.03 27.06
N LYS A 3 -0.40 3.95 27.18
CA LYS A 3 -1.37 4.27 26.11
C LYS A 3 -0.62 4.90 24.94
N ILE A 4 -0.73 4.29 23.76
CA ILE A 4 -0.13 4.78 22.52
C ILE A 4 -0.82 6.08 22.11
N ASN A 5 -0.06 7.07 21.64
CA ASN A 5 -0.60 8.37 21.20
C ASN A 5 -1.75 8.26 20.17
N PHE A 6 -1.78 7.22 19.33
CA PHE A 6 -2.88 6.97 18.40
C PHE A 6 -4.24 6.72 19.07
N LEU A 7 -4.25 6.00 20.19
CA LEU A 7 -5.48 5.75 20.92
C LEU A 7 -6.04 7.02 21.57
N GLN A 8 -5.21 8.03 21.75
CA GLN A 8 -5.61 9.31 22.36
C GLN A 8 -5.90 10.41 21.32
N GLN A 9 -5.15 10.47 20.20
CA GLN A 9 -5.18 11.59 19.24
C GLN A 9 -5.57 11.19 17.81
N GLY A 10 -5.71 9.88 17.52
CA GLY A 10 -6.08 9.38 16.20
C GLY A 10 -7.56 9.58 15.85
N SER A 11 -7.87 9.50 14.54
CA SER A 11 -9.26 9.40 14.08
C SER A 11 -9.93 8.12 14.63
N ALA A 12 -11.27 8.05 14.59
CA ALA A 12 -11.99 6.84 14.99
C ALA A 12 -11.49 5.58 14.25
N GLU A 13 -11.26 5.71 12.93
CA GLU A 13 -10.71 4.65 12.08
C GLU A 13 -9.30 4.20 12.52
N GLN A 14 -8.44 5.16 12.87
CA GLN A 14 -7.08 4.87 13.36
C GLN A 14 -7.10 4.13 14.68
N ARG A 15 -8.02 4.50 15.56
CA ARG A 15 -8.20 3.82 16.85
C ARG A 15 -8.70 2.39 16.68
N GLU A 16 -9.69 2.18 15.82
CA GLU A 16 -10.22 0.85 15.53
C GLU A 16 -9.14 -0.10 14.97
N VAL A 17 -8.32 0.38 14.03
CA VAL A 17 -7.19 -0.37 13.49
C VAL A 17 -6.19 -0.72 14.59
N ALA A 18 -5.81 0.25 15.43
CA ALA A 18 -4.87 0.03 16.53
C ALA A 18 -5.42 -0.98 17.56
N GLU A 19 -6.70 -0.92 17.90
CA GLU A 19 -7.34 -1.87 18.81
C GLU A 19 -7.35 -3.30 18.25
N LYS A 20 -7.70 -3.48 16.98
CA LYS A 20 -7.66 -4.78 16.31
C LYS A 20 -6.25 -5.38 16.28
N LEU A 21 -5.24 -4.54 15.97
CA LEU A 21 -3.85 -4.99 15.96
C LEU A 21 -3.34 -5.33 17.37
N LEU A 22 -3.67 -4.53 18.39
CA LEU A 22 -3.34 -4.82 19.78
C LEU A 22 -3.93 -6.16 20.23
N GLN A 23 -5.19 -6.43 19.89
CA GLN A 23 -5.81 -7.73 20.19
C GLN A 23 -5.07 -8.88 19.51
N SER A 24 -4.68 -8.73 18.24
CA SER A 24 -3.95 -9.80 17.53
C SER A 24 -2.56 -10.06 18.11
N ILE A 25 -1.91 -9.04 18.68
CA ILE A 25 -0.56 -9.15 19.28
C ILE A 25 -0.61 -9.68 20.71
N SER A 26 -1.68 -9.45 21.47
CA SER A 26 -1.78 -9.93 22.86
C SER A 26 -1.65 -11.45 23.01
N PHE A 27 -1.83 -12.19 21.93
CA PHE A 27 -1.61 -13.64 21.89
C PHE A 27 -0.15 -14.05 21.61
N VAL A 28 0.74 -13.09 21.31
CA VAL A 28 2.11 -13.34 20.84
C VAL A 28 3.14 -13.49 22.00
N GLU A 29 2.76 -13.22 23.24
CA GLU A 29 3.69 -13.13 24.39
C GLU A 29 4.64 -14.33 24.56
N ASN A 30 4.34 -15.47 23.96
CA ASN A 30 5.15 -16.69 24.11
C ASN A 30 5.55 -17.38 22.78
N ARG A 31 5.26 -16.82 21.62
CA ARG A 31 5.59 -17.43 20.33
C ARG A 31 5.70 -16.42 19.20
N ASN A 32 6.60 -16.68 18.27
CA ASN A 32 6.66 -15.96 17.01
C ASN A 32 5.32 -16.09 16.25
N THR A 33 4.90 -15.02 15.60
CA THR A 33 3.61 -14.97 14.91
C THR A 33 3.73 -14.22 13.59
N VAL A 34 2.96 -14.65 12.58
CA VAL A 34 2.80 -13.95 11.31
C VAL A 34 1.40 -13.36 11.21
N THR A 35 1.31 -12.12 10.72
CA THR A 35 0.02 -11.46 10.52
C THR A 35 -0.61 -11.85 9.19
N LYS A 36 -1.87 -11.49 8.97
CA LYS A 36 -2.44 -11.37 7.63
C LYS A 36 -1.81 -10.19 6.88
N PHE A 37 -2.13 -10.02 5.59
CA PHE A 37 -1.64 -8.88 4.82
C PHE A 37 -2.16 -7.55 5.38
N LEU A 38 -1.24 -6.67 5.67
CA LEU A 38 -1.45 -5.36 6.25
C LEU A 38 -1.33 -4.28 5.17
N THR A 39 -2.19 -3.28 5.23
CA THR A 39 -2.01 -2.03 4.49
C THR A 39 -0.81 -1.25 5.04
N ASN A 40 -0.27 -0.31 4.27
CA ASN A 40 0.84 0.54 4.74
C ASN A 40 0.51 1.27 6.05
N PHE A 41 -0.74 1.69 6.23
CA PHE A 41 -1.17 2.32 7.47
C PHE A 41 -1.12 1.35 8.65
N GLU A 42 -1.63 0.12 8.48
CA GLU A 42 -1.59 -0.93 9.52
C GLU A 42 -0.14 -1.32 9.85
N GLN A 43 0.77 -1.35 8.87
CA GLN A 43 2.21 -1.59 9.10
C GLN A 43 2.82 -0.51 10.00
N ILE A 44 2.52 0.77 9.76
CA ILE A 44 2.97 1.90 10.59
C ILE A 44 2.44 1.76 12.02
N VAL A 45 1.14 1.48 12.15
CA VAL A 45 0.49 1.30 13.46
C VAL A 45 1.09 0.12 14.21
N LEU A 46 1.28 -1.03 13.53
CA LEU A 46 1.90 -2.21 14.12
C LEU A 46 3.31 -1.94 14.63
N SER A 47 4.14 -1.30 13.79
CA SER A 47 5.52 -0.94 14.18
C SER A 47 5.55 -0.09 15.45
N GLN A 48 4.62 0.85 15.58
CA GLN A 48 4.54 1.71 16.77
C GLN A 48 4.02 0.97 18.00
N ILE A 49 3.03 0.09 17.83
CA ILE A 49 2.52 -0.77 18.91
C ILE A 49 3.66 -1.61 19.49
N VAL A 50 4.43 -2.27 18.62
CA VAL A 50 5.53 -3.14 19.05
C VAL A 50 6.63 -2.31 19.73
N ALA A 51 7.07 -1.22 19.13
CA ALA A 51 8.10 -0.36 19.72
C ALA A 51 7.71 0.19 21.12
N TYR A 52 6.43 0.45 21.36
CA TYR A 52 5.97 1.00 22.64
C TYR A 52 5.68 -0.03 23.74
N ASN A 53 5.15 -1.20 23.37
CA ASN A 53 4.66 -2.17 24.34
C ASN A 53 5.53 -3.43 24.46
N TYR A 54 6.32 -3.71 23.43
CA TYR A 54 7.08 -4.95 23.27
C TYR A 54 8.49 -4.67 22.77
N SER A 55 9.28 -3.92 23.58
CA SER A 55 10.63 -3.45 23.20
C SER A 55 11.59 -4.57 22.79
N ASP A 56 11.34 -5.78 23.29
CA ASP A 56 12.18 -6.96 23.05
C ASP A 56 11.74 -7.75 21.82
N PHE A 57 10.64 -7.32 21.17
CA PHE A 57 10.15 -7.96 19.96
C PHE A 57 10.68 -7.28 18.70
N LYS A 58 11.01 -8.08 17.69
CA LYS A 58 11.40 -7.62 16.37
C LYS A 58 10.20 -7.77 15.41
N VAL A 59 10.03 -6.79 14.53
CA VAL A 59 9.01 -6.85 13.46
C VAL A 59 9.71 -6.77 12.11
N GLU A 60 9.39 -7.73 11.26
CA GLU A 60 9.88 -7.79 9.88
C GLU A 60 8.69 -7.81 8.92
N PHE A 61 8.77 -7.01 7.85
CA PHE A 61 7.71 -6.89 6.86
C PHE A 61 8.15 -7.42 5.51
N PHE A 62 7.33 -8.27 4.90
CA PHE A 62 7.54 -8.74 3.55
C PHE A 62 6.22 -8.94 2.82
N GLY A 63 6.17 -8.64 1.53
CA GLY A 63 4.95 -8.73 0.71
C GLY A 63 5.13 -9.54 -0.56
N GLY A 64 6.23 -10.33 -0.64
CA GLY A 64 6.54 -11.20 -1.77
C GLY A 64 7.52 -10.60 -2.78
N PHE A 65 7.75 -9.28 -2.75
CA PHE A 65 8.78 -8.58 -3.54
C PHE A 65 9.14 -7.26 -2.85
N ASP A 66 10.27 -6.66 -3.23
CA ASP A 66 10.86 -5.51 -2.50
C ASP A 66 9.92 -4.31 -2.37
N ASP A 67 9.27 -3.93 -3.46
CA ASP A 67 8.38 -2.75 -3.54
C ASP A 67 6.93 -3.04 -3.15
N ALA A 68 6.65 -4.20 -2.52
CA ALA A 68 5.30 -4.55 -2.10
C ALA A 68 4.72 -3.52 -1.14
N GLU A 69 3.46 -3.15 -1.35
CA GLU A 69 2.75 -2.21 -0.49
C GLU A 69 2.01 -2.91 0.63
N ARG A 70 1.35 -3.99 0.29
CA ARG A 70 0.66 -4.83 1.25
C ARG A 70 1.63 -5.91 1.72
N LYS A 71 1.92 -5.92 3.01
CA LYS A 71 2.93 -6.82 3.58
C LYS A 71 2.34 -7.61 4.74
N LYS A 72 2.79 -8.82 4.93
CA LYS A 72 2.64 -9.56 6.18
C LYS A 72 3.77 -9.14 7.12
N ALA A 73 3.53 -9.22 8.41
CA ALA A 73 4.53 -8.96 9.42
C ALA A 73 4.84 -10.23 10.21
N LYS A 74 6.11 -10.56 10.34
CA LYS A 74 6.61 -11.46 11.38
C LYS A 74 6.82 -10.67 12.65
N ILE A 75 6.23 -11.11 13.76
CA ILE A 75 6.46 -10.56 15.09
C ILE A 75 7.26 -11.62 15.85
N ILE A 76 8.53 -11.31 16.11
CA ILE A 76 9.50 -12.25 16.63
C ILE A 76 9.77 -11.90 18.10
N SER A 77 9.31 -12.77 18.99
CA SER A 77 9.56 -12.70 20.43
C SER A 77 10.74 -13.57 20.87
N ASN A 78 11.12 -14.53 20.03
CA ASN A 78 12.22 -15.45 20.28
C ASN A 78 12.94 -15.78 18.96
N GLU A 79 14.18 -15.39 18.83
CA GLU A 79 15.01 -15.58 17.61
C GLU A 79 15.41 -17.05 17.35
N TYR A 80 15.25 -17.94 18.32
CA TYR A 80 15.57 -19.37 18.13
C TYR A 80 14.56 -20.13 17.27
N TYR A 81 13.37 -19.56 17.02
CA TYR A 81 12.32 -20.21 16.23
C TYR A 81 12.09 -19.43 14.93
N GLU A 82 12.45 -20.02 13.82
CA GLU A 82 12.09 -19.49 12.51
C GLU A 82 10.61 -19.69 12.23
N ILE A 83 10.00 -18.70 11.62
CA ILE A 83 8.63 -18.78 11.09
C ILE A 83 8.62 -18.31 9.65
N ASP A 84 7.71 -18.84 8.84
CA ASP A 84 7.52 -18.37 7.47
C ASP A 84 6.47 -17.27 7.40
N TYR A 85 6.42 -16.55 6.29
CA TYR A 85 5.35 -15.60 6.00
C TYR A 85 4.05 -16.29 5.57
N ASP A 86 4.06 -17.60 5.29
CA ASP A 86 2.91 -18.38 4.82
C ASP A 86 2.20 -17.68 3.66
N MET A 87 2.96 -17.31 2.64
CA MET A 87 2.44 -16.68 1.43
C MET A 87 3.04 -17.27 0.17
N VAL A 88 2.29 -17.21 -0.91
CA VAL A 88 2.72 -17.60 -2.24
C VAL A 88 2.40 -16.51 -3.26
N CYS A 89 3.13 -16.54 -4.37
CA CYS A 89 2.81 -15.78 -5.56
C CYS A 89 2.08 -16.67 -6.56
N LEU A 90 0.93 -16.23 -7.02
CA LEU A 90 0.19 -16.84 -8.13
C LEU A 90 0.37 -15.98 -9.38
N LYS A 91 0.76 -16.60 -10.49
CA LYS A 91 0.98 -15.96 -11.78
C LYS A 91 0.05 -16.54 -12.83
N ALA A 92 -0.55 -15.69 -13.63
CA ALA A 92 -1.28 -16.10 -14.82
C ALA A 92 -0.80 -15.30 -16.04
N LYS A 93 -0.73 -15.96 -17.21
CA LYS A 93 -0.46 -15.32 -18.50
C LYS A 93 -1.76 -15.11 -19.24
N PHE A 94 -1.84 -14.01 -19.99
CA PHE A 94 -2.98 -13.71 -20.85
C PHE A 94 -2.57 -12.97 -22.13
N ASN A 95 -3.45 -12.95 -23.12
CA ASN A 95 -3.19 -12.22 -24.37
C ASN A 95 -3.92 -10.88 -24.36
N ASN A 96 -3.17 -9.80 -24.29
CA ASN A 96 -3.70 -8.42 -24.21
C ASN A 96 -4.19 -7.88 -25.56
N LYS A 97 -3.97 -8.59 -26.69
CA LYS A 97 -4.33 -8.08 -28.03
C LYS A 97 -5.83 -7.82 -28.22
N PHE A 98 -6.69 -8.56 -27.52
CA PHE A 98 -8.14 -8.51 -27.71
C PHE A 98 -8.90 -8.01 -26.49
N ASN A 99 -8.33 -8.11 -25.29
CA ASN A 99 -9.02 -7.72 -24.06
C ASN A 99 -7.99 -7.23 -23.02
N LYS A 100 -8.16 -6.00 -22.57
CA LYS A 100 -7.35 -5.47 -21.46
C LYS A 100 -7.88 -5.98 -20.13
N ILE A 101 -6.97 -6.46 -19.29
CA ILE A 101 -7.22 -6.69 -17.87
C ILE A 101 -6.73 -5.48 -17.11
N GLU A 102 -7.54 -4.98 -16.20
CA GLU A 102 -7.17 -3.94 -15.26
C GLU A 102 -7.19 -4.53 -13.83
N HIS A 103 -6.43 -3.93 -12.92
CA HIS A 103 -6.40 -4.29 -11.51
C HIS A 103 -7.80 -4.49 -10.91
N ARG A 104 -8.76 -3.62 -11.26
CA ARG A 104 -10.15 -3.73 -10.76
C ARG A 104 -10.86 -5.00 -11.20
N ASN A 105 -10.52 -5.56 -12.37
CA ASN A 105 -11.14 -6.80 -12.85
C ASN A 105 -10.66 -8.00 -12.01
N ILE A 106 -9.39 -8.04 -11.67
CA ILE A 106 -8.81 -9.07 -10.80
C ILE A 106 -9.38 -8.93 -9.38
N LEU A 107 -9.34 -7.72 -8.83
CA LEU A 107 -9.85 -7.43 -7.50
C LEU A 107 -11.32 -7.82 -7.34
N GLY A 108 -12.17 -7.48 -8.33
CA GLY A 108 -13.59 -7.84 -8.32
C GLY A 108 -13.81 -9.35 -8.39
N ALA A 109 -13.00 -10.08 -9.15
CA ALA A 109 -13.09 -11.53 -9.24
C ALA A 109 -12.70 -12.20 -7.91
N ILE A 110 -11.65 -11.74 -7.24
CA ILE A 110 -11.25 -12.24 -5.92
C ILE A 110 -12.36 -12.01 -4.88
N TYR A 111 -12.98 -10.84 -4.89
CA TYR A 111 -14.11 -10.55 -3.99
C TYR A 111 -15.33 -11.45 -4.25
N ASN A 112 -15.60 -11.79 -5.52
CA ASN A 112 -16.70 -12.70 -5.88
C ASN A 112 -16.48 -14.12 -5.37
N LEU A 113 -15.22 -14.53 -5.09
CA LEU A 113 -14.88 -15.77 -4.40
C LEU A 113 -15.10 -15.71 -2.87
N GLY A 114 -15.55 -14.58 -2.33
CA GLY A 114 -15.75 -14.39 -0.89
C GLY A 114 -14.45 -14.23 -0.10
N ILE A 115 -13.33 -13.95 -0.78
CA ILE A 115 -12.02 -13.83 -0.15
C ILE A 115 -11.89 -12.45 0.50
N ASN A 116 -11.58 -12.43 1.79
CA ASN A 116 -11.36 -11.22 2.55
C ASN A 116 -10.10 -10.46 2.09
N PHE A 117 -10.17 -9.14 2.14
CA PHE A 117 -9.09 -8.25 1.69
C PHE A 117 -7.74 -8.50 2.38
N ASN A 118 -7.74 -8.92 3.62
CA ASN A 118 -6.51 -9.22 4.37
C ASN A 118 -5.87 -10.58 4.05
N ARG A 119 -6.50 -11.38 3.19
CA ARG A 119 -5.98 -12.69 2.77
C ARG A 119 -5.07 -12.60 1.54
N PHE A 120 -5.01 -11.45 0.87
CA PHE A 120 -4.14 -11.23 -0.28
C PHE A 120 -3.40 -9.89 -0.18
N GLY A 121 -2.21 -9.87 -0.76
CA GLY A 121 -1.32 -8.73 -0.86
C GLY A 121 -1.57 -7.89 -2.11
N ASP A 122 -0.48 -7.50 -2.78
CA ASP A 122 -0.55 -6.74 -4.00
C ASP A 122 -1.05 -7.59 -5.18
N ILE A 123 -1.79 -6.95 -6.06
CA ILE A 123 -2.19 -7.46 -7.37
C ILE A 123 -1.44 -6.65 -8.40
N ILE A 124 -0.61 -7.28 -9.21
CA ILE A 124 0.19 -6.61 -10.24
C ILE A 124 -0.29 -7.10 -11.61
N VAL A 125 -0.74 -6.17 -12.43
CA VAL A 125 -1.15 -6.44 -13.81
C VAL A 125 -0.12 -5.82 -14.74
N LEU A 126 0.63 -6.66 -15.43
CA LEU A 126 1.56 -6.27 -16.47
C LEU A 126 0.90 -6.41 -17.85
N GLU A 127 1.65 -6.18 -18.91
CA GLU A 127 1.12 -6.20 -20.28
C GLU A 127 0.44 -7.55 -20.65
N ASN A 128 1.05 -8.68 -20.26
CA ASN A 128 0.56 -10.02 -20.60
C ASN A 128 0.57 -10.99 -19.41
N GLU A 129 0.73 -10.48 -18.20
CA GLU A 129 0.86 -11.28 -16.99
C GLU A 129 0.14 -10.62 -15.81
N VAL A 130 -0.39 -11.46 -14.94
CA VAL A 130 -0.97 -11.04 -13.66
C VAL A 130 -0.25 -11.79 -12.53
N TYR A 131 0.12 -11.08 -11.49
CA TYR A 131 0.66 -11.64 -10.25
C TYR A 131 -0.28 -11.29 -9.10
N ILE A 132 -0.54 -12.25 -8.23
CA ILE A 132 -1.34 -12.09 -7.01
C ILE A 132 -0.57 -12.71 -5.86
N PHE A 133 -0.28 -11.95 -4.83
CA PHE A 133 0.32 -12.46 -3.60
C PHE A 133 -0.78 -12.83 -2.62
N VAL A 134 -0.78 -14.06 -2.13
CA VAL A 134 -1.89 -14.58 -1.33
C VAL A 134 -1.39 -15.37 -0.13
N ASP A 135 -2.24 -15.51 0.91
CA ASP A 135 -1.99 -16.49 1.96
C ASP A 135 -1.91 -17.89 1.35
N GLU A 136 -0.97 -18.70 1.82
CA GLU A 136 -0.78 -20.11 1.39
C GLU A 136 -2.09 -20.90 1.43
N GLU A 137 -2.88 -20.75 2.52
CA GLU A 137 -4.14 -21.46 2.75
C GLU A 137 -5.21 -21.26 1.66
N ILE A 138 -5.17 -20.15 0.91
CA ILE A 138 -6.19 -19.85 -0.12
C ILE A 138 -5.65 -19.98 -1.54
N ALA A 139 -4.38 -20.30 -1.70
CA ALA A 139 -3.73 -20.33 -3.01
C ALA A 139 -4.41 -21.35 -3.96
N ASP A 140 -4.69 -22.54 -3.47
CA ASP A 140 -5.33 -23.59 -4.28
C ASP A 140 -6.75 -23.21 -4.67
N VAL A 141 -7.52 -22.58 -3.75
CA VAL A 141 -8.87 -22.09 -4.07
C VAL A 141 -8.82 -21.07 -5.20
N ILE A 142 -7.87 -20.12 -5.14
CA ILE A 142 -7.73 -19.12 -6.21
C ILE A 142 -7.31 -19.81 -7.52
N SER A 143 -6.33 -20.72 -7.48
CA SER A 143 -5.87 -21.39 -8.70
C SER A 143 -6.93 -22.23 -9.38
N MET A 144 -7.84 -22.84 -8.62
CA MET A 144 -8.91 -23.67 -9.15
C MET A 144 -10.16 -22.88 -9.56
N GLU A 145 -10.56 -21.90 -8.76
CA GLU A 145 -11.86 -21.21 -8.93
C GLU A 145 -11.74 -19.91 -9.72
N PHE A 146 -10.57 -19.23 -9.68
CA PHE A 146 -10.35 -17.98 -10.39
C PHE A 146 -9.91 -18.23 -11.83
N THR A 147 -10.83 -18.67 -12.66
CA THR A 147 -10.53 -19.01 -14.07
C THR A 147 -10.75 -17.87 -15.04
N LYS A 148 -11.36 -16.74 -14.63
CA LYS A 148 -11.75 -15.67 -15.54
C LYS A 148 -11.80 -14.29 -14.89
N ALA A 149 -11.22 -13.28 -15.53
CA ALA A 149 -11.38 -11.88 -15.20
C ALA A 149 -12.00 -11.10 -16.36
N GLY A 150 -13.23 -10.62 -16.20
CA GLY A 150 -13.98 -10.02 -17.30
C GLY A 150 -14.19 -11.03 -18.43
N ARG A 151 -13.59 -10.77 -19.60
CA ARG A 151 -13.69 -11.66 -20.79
C ARG A 151 -12.44 -12.50 -21.00
N VAL A 152 -11.46 -12.41 -20.12
CA VAL A 152 -10.16 -13.09 -20.26
C VAL A 152 -10.12 -14.31 -19.36
N ASN A 153 -9.79 -15.47 -19.95
CA ASN A 153 -9.49 -16.67 -19.18
C ASN A 153 -8.10 -16.56 -18.58
N LEU A 154 -7.98 -16.98 -17.33
CA LEU A 154 -6.73 -16.98 -16.56
C LEU A 154 -6.51 -18.39 -16.01
N ASN A 155 -5.29 -18.84 -16.04
CA ASN A 155 -4.84 -20.04 -15.35
C ASN A 155 -3.69 -19.63 -14.42
N PHE A 156 -3.92 -19.72 -13.12
CA PHE A 156 -2.94 -19.33 -12.12
C PHE A 156 -2.07 -20.51 -11.72
N GLU A 157 -0.76 -20.29 -11.78
CA GLU A 157 0.26 -21.22 -11.35
C GLU A 157 1.06 -20.61 -10.19
N ARG A 158 1.52 -21.44 -9.26
CA ARG A 158 2.40 -21.02 -8.18
C ARG A 158 3.77 -20.67 -8.74
N VAL A 159 4.36 -19.57 -8.29
CA VAL A 159 5.71 -19.13 -8.63
C VAL A 159 6.50 -18.94 -7.33
N ASP A 160 7.75 -19.38 -7.33
CA ASP A 160 8.64 -19.13 -6.20
C ASP A 160 8.84 -17.63 -6.02
N LEU A 161 8.80 -17.16 -4.77
CA LEU A 161 8.98 -15.74 -4.48
C LEU A 161 10.34 -15.21 -4.88
N SER A 162 11.36 -16.07 -4.92
CA SER A 162 12.72 -15.72 -5.40
C SER A 162 12.77 -15.44 -6.90
N ASP A 163 11.83 -16.00 -7.67
CA ASP A 163 11.74 -15.81 -9.13
C ASP A 163 10.86 -14.61 -9.51
N VAL A 164 10.26 -13.94 -8.53
CA VAL A 164 9.41 -12.79 -8.77
C VAL A 164 10.25 -11.53 -8.91
N ASN A 165 10.38 -11.05 -10.15
CA ASN A 165 11.04 -9.78 -10.45
C ASN A 165 10.02 -8.78 -10.99
N ILE A 166 9.49 -7.94 -10.11
CA ILE A 166 8.50 -6.92 -10.45
C ILE A 166 9.08 -5.55 -10.12
N GLU A 167 9.32 -4.76 -11.14
CA GLU A 167 9.75 -3.38 -11.01
C GLU A 167 8.55 -2.44 -11.21
N LYS A 168 8.33 -1.54 -10.26
CA LYS A 168 7.35 -0.46 -10.43
C LYS A 168 7.89 0.54 -11.44
N LYS A 169 7.07 0.87 -12.43
CA LYS A 169 7.40 1.90 -13.42
C LYS A 169 6.92 3.26 -12.94
N TYR A 170 7.80 4.25 -13.11
CA TYR A 170 7.49 5.64 -12.78
C TYR A 170 7.70 6.52 -14.00
N GLU A 171 6.83 7.50 -14.15
CA GLU A 171 6.98 8.59 -15.10
C GLU A 171 7.28 9.88 -14.34
N ASP A 172 8.46 10.46 -14.61
CA ASP A 172 8.89 11.69 -13.97
C ASP A 172 8.41 12.90 -14.76
N PHE A 173 7.91 13.91 -14.04
CA PHE A 173 7.57 15.21 -14.60
C PHE A 173 7.83 16.32 -13.60
N GLU A 174 7.94 17.55 -14.09
CA GLU A 174 8.17 18.72 -13.24
C GLU A 174 6.92 19.59 -13.12
N ILE A 175 6.70 20.11 -11.93
CA ILE A 175 5.69 21.14 -11.66
C ILE A 175 6.36 22.40 -11.10
N VAL A 176 5.74 23.56 -11.33
CA VAL A 176 6.15 24.82 -10.71
C VAL A 176 5.07 25.28 -9.74
N SER A 177 5.41 25.40 -8.47
CA SER A 177 4.50 25.82 -7.41
C SER A 177 5.04 27.05 -6.66
N SER A 178 4.15 27.91 -6.19
CA SER A 178 4.49 29.02 -5.29
C SER A 178 4.72 28.59 -3.86
N SER A 179 4.36 27.36 -3.50
CA SER A 179 4.45 26.81 -2.15
C SER A 179 4.74 25.33 -2.21
N PHE A 180 5.41 24.80 -1.18
CA PHE A 180 5.72 23.38 -1.04
C PHE A 180 4.66 22.66 -0.15
N ARG A 181 3.45 23.22 -0.09
CA ARG A 181 2.30 22.65 0.61
C ARG A 181 1.61 21.59 -0.25
N VAL A 182 1.05 20.59 0.39
CA VAL A 182 0.34 19.49 -0.32
C VAL A 182 -0.79 20.03 -1.20
N ASP A 183 -1.62 20.96 -0.70
CA ASP A 183 -2.72 21.54 -1.48
C ASP A 183 -2.25 22.21 -2.78
N SER A 184 -1.10 22.88 -2.73
CA SER A 184 -0.49 23.55 -3.88
C SER A 184 0.08 22.57 -4.89
N ILE A 185 0.74 21.51 -4.42
CA ILE A 185 1.29 20.43 -5.24
C ILE A 185 0.15 19.67 -5.92
N VAL A 186 -0.87 19.26 -5.16
CA VAL A 186 -2.06 18.57 -5.69
C VAL A 186 -2.78 19.39 -6.74
N ALA A 187 -2.94 20.70 -6.52
CA ALA A 187 -3.53 21.61 -7.50
C ALA A 187 -2.76 21.59 -8.84
N LYS A 188 -1.43 21.54 -8.79
CA LYS A 188 -0.59 21.46 -9.98
C LYS A 188 -0.65 20.10 -10.66
N ILE A 189 -0.55 19.01 -9.91
CA ILE A 189 -0.66 17.65 -10.43
C ILE A 189 -2.00 17.42 -11.14
N THR A 190 -3.08 17.86 -10.53
CA THR A 190 -4.45 17.62 -11.03
C THR A 190 -4.93 18.68 -12.04
N ASN A 191 -4.17 19.76 -12.20
CA ASN A 191 -4.58 20.95 -12.96
C ASN A 191 -5.95 21.50 -12.50
N LYS A 192 -6.17 21.55 -11.17
CA LYS A 192 -7.40 22.03 -10.56
C LYS A 192 -7.13 23.28 -9.69
N SER A 193 -8.18 24.05 -9.41
CA SER A 193 -8.11 25.17 -8.47
C SER A 193 -7.88 24.71 -7.04
N ARG A 194 -7.33 25.56 -6.17
CA ARG A 194 -7.20 25.26 -4.74
C ARG A 194 -8.54 24.99 -4.05
N SER A 195 -9.61 25.67 -4.48
CA SER A 195 -10.96 25.42 -3.98
C SER A 195 -11.39 23.98 -4.29
N LYS A 196 -11.09 23.48 -5.49
CA LYS A 196 -11.38 22.08 -5.86
C LYS A 196 -10.54 21.07 -5.07
N VAL A 197 -9.28 21.42 -4.78
CA VAL A 197 -8.44 20.58 -3.91
C VAL A 197 -8.97 20.53 -2.49
N LYS A 198 -9.56 21.62 -1.98
CA LYS A 198 -10.23 21.65 -0.67
C LYS A 198 -11.40 20.67 -0.64
N GLU A 199 -12.23 20.61 -1.70
CA GLU A 199 -13.30 19.60 -1.81
C GLU A 199 -12.72 18.17 -1.82
N PHE A 200 -11.58 17.93 -2.46
CA PHE A 200 -10.93 16.61 -2.44
C PHE A 200 -10.47 16.23 -1.02
N LEU A 201 -9.97 17.18 -0.24
CA LEU A 201 -9.58 16.95 1.16
C LEU A 201 -10.81 16.63 2.03
N GLU A 202 -11.91 17.36 1.86
CA GLU A 202 -13.17 17.14 2.57
C GLU A 202 -13.83 15.79 2.25
N GLN A 203 -13.59 15.26 1.02
CA GLN A 203 -14.07 13.96 0.57
C GLN A 203 -13.09 12.81 0.86
N ASP A 204 -12.02 13.04 1.62
CA ASP A 204 -10.98 12.05 1.94
C ASP A 204 -10.32 11.44 0.67
N PHE A 205 -10.23 12.21 -0.45
CA PHE A 205 -9.65 11.76 -1.71
C PHE A 205 -8.13 11.86 -1.77
N ILE A 206 -7.52 12.54 -0.80
CA ILE A 206 -6.07 12.74 -0.74
C ILE A 206 -5.51 12.01 0.46
N LYS A 207 -4.47 11.20 0.22
CA LYS A 207 -3.65 10.61 1.28
C LYS A 207 -2.22 11.12 1.14
N LEU A 208 -1.59 11.39 2.25
CA LEU A 208 -0.15 11.66 2.35
C LEU A 208 0.47 10.52 3.16
N ASN A 209 1.46 9.84 2.58
CA ASN A 209 2.10 8.69 3.19
C ASN A 209 1.07 7.67 3.71
N HIS A 210 0.11 7.33 2.84
CA HIS A 210 -0.97 6.37 3.07
C HIS A 210 -2.05 6.77 4.10
N VAL A 211 -1.88 7.92 4.77
CA VAL A 211 -2.84 8.46 5.75
C VAL A 211 -3.73 9.50 5.10
N ILE A 212 -5.04 9.46 5.38
CA ILE A 212 -5.99 10.46 4.90
C ILE A 212 -5.54 11.85 5.36
N LEU A 213 -5.41 12.76 4.42
CA LEU A 213 -5.01 14.13 4.66
C LEU A 213 -6.25 15.05 4.63
N ARG A 214 -6.53 15.70 5.74
CA ARG A 214 -7.61 16.70 5.86
C ARG A 214 -7.10 18.14 5.88
N ASN A 215 -5.84 18.31 6.26
CA ASN A 215 -5.18 19.64 6.26
C ASN A 215 -4.19 19.74 5.10
N GLY A 216 -4.58 20.41 4.02
CA GLY A 216 -3.75 20.63 2.84
C GLY A 216 -2.57 21.60 3.03
N GLU A 217 -2.52 22.31 4.15
CA GLU A 217 -1.43 23.24 4.47
C GLU A 217 -0.13 22.55 4.89
N LYS A 218 -0.19 21.26 5.16
CA LYS A 218 0.99 20.47 5.50
C LYS A 218 2.04 20.61 4.40
N THR A 219 3.27 20.90 4.80
CA THR A 219 4.43 20.98 3.91
C THR A 219 4.88 19.57 3.54
N CYS A 220 5.13 19.34 2.25
CA CYS A 220 5.74 18.11 1.76
C CYS A 220 7.24 18.05 2.09
N THR A 221 7.76 16.86 2.09
CA THR A 221 9.19 16.55 2.11
C THR A 221 9.55 15.67 0.90
N THR A 222 10.83 15.52 0.61
CA THR A 222 11.31 14.52 -0.36
C THR A 222 10.86 13.13 0.09
N ASP A 223 10.56 12.28 -0.88
CA ASP A 223 10.01 10.92 -0.73
C ASP A 223 8.59 10.84 -0.16
N ASP A 224 7.93 11.97 0.10
CA ASP A 224 6.52 11.95 0.42
C ASP A 224 5.68 11.37 -0.73
N ILE A 225 4.75 10.48 -0.37
CA ILE A 225 3.84 9.81 -1.30
C ILE A 225 2.47 10.48 -1.21
N ILE A 226 2.05 11.12 -2.30
CA ILE A 226 0.72 11.74 -2.42
C ILE A 226 -0.17 10.82 -3.27
N SER A 227 -1.20 10.22 -2.67
CA SER A 227 -2.21 9.44 -3.41
C SER A 227 -3.45 10.29 -3.60
N ILE A 228 -3.90 10.43 -4.84
CA ILE A 228 -5.06 11.26 -5.21
C ILE A 228 -6.06 10.36 -5.93
N ARG A 229 -7.25 10.21 -5.37
CA ARG A 229 -8.31 9.38 -5.93
C ARG A 229 -8.62 9.79 -7.38
N LYS A 230 -8.65 8.83 -8.29
CA LYS A 230 -8.84 8.97 -9.75
C LYS A 230 -7.64 9.56 -10.53
N TYR A 231 -6.60 10.07 -9.86
CA TYR A 231 -5.43 10.62 -10.53
C TYR A 231 -4.21 9.73 -10.43
N GLY A 232 -4.11 8.95 -9.35
CA GLY A 232 -3.00 8.02 -9.12
C GLY A 232 -2.15 8.39 -7.91
N ARG A 233 -0.96 7.81 -7.89
CA ARG A 233 0.02 7.97 -6.83
C ARG A 233 1.25 8.69 -7.35
N PHE A 234 1.74 9.61 -6.55
CA PHE A 234 2.81 10.53 -6.90
C PHE A 234 3.83 10.57 -5.77
N VAL A 235 5.11 10.50 -6.11
CA VAL A 235 6.24 10.61 -5.17
C VAL A 235 6.93 11.94 -5.42
N VAL A 236 7.18 12.70 -4.37
CA VAL A 236 7.98 13.92 -4.42
C VAL A 236 9.45 13.53 -4.42
N LYS A 237 10.15 13.63 -5.57
CA LYS A 237 11.54 13.16 -5.68
C LYS A 237 12.56 14.20 -5.27
N ASP A 238 12.42 15.42 -5.80
CA ASP A 238 13.37 16.51 -5.56
C ASP A 238 12.67 17.86 -5.72
N TYR A 239 13.25 18.90 -5.19
CA TYR A 239 12.79 20.27 -5.43
C TYR A 239 13.91 21.28 -5.40
N ARG A 240 13.75 22.35 -6.17
CA ARG A 240 14.65 23.49 -6.20
C ARG A 240 13.86 24.78 -6.10
N GLN A 241 14.26 25.67 -5.21
CA GLN A 241 13.64 26.99 -5.12
C GLN A 241 14.40 27.97 -6.02
N ASN A 242 13.69 28.67 -6.90
CA ASN A 242 14.25 29.71 -7.71
C ASN A 242 14.49 30.97 -6.85
N LYS A 243 15.74 31.43 -6.78
CA LYS A 243 16.17 32.57 -5.93
C LYS A 243 15.51 33.88 -6.31
N LYS A 244 15.11 34.08 -7.60
CA LYS A 244 14.50 35.34 -8.09
C LYS A 244 12.98 35.34 -7.91
N SER A 245 12.32 34.25 -8.30
CA SER A 245 10.84 34.16 -8.26
C SER A 245 10.30 33.56 -6.97
N LEU A 246 11.16 33.00 -6.11
CA LEU A 246 10.82 32.25 -4.89
C LEU A 246 9.88 31.04 -5.13
N LYS A 247 9.67 30.68 -6.41
CA LYS A 247 8.84 29.50 -6.75
C LYS A 247 9.68 28.23 -6.66
N TYR A 248 8.99 27.13 -6.33
CA TYR A 248 9.55 25.79 -6.30
C TYR A 248 9.38 25.11 -7.65
N ARG A 249 10.44 24.53 -8.20
CA ARG A 249 10.41 23.53 -9.25
C ARG A 249 10.52 22.19 -8.56
N ILE A 250 9.53 21.35 -8.73
CA ILE A 250 9.38 20.09 -7.99
C ILE A 250 9.33 18.94 -8.98
N THR A 251 10.21 17.98 -8.83
CA THR A 251 10.20 16.71 -9.59
C THR A 251 9.26 15.74 -8.93
N ILE A 252 8.28 15.27 -9.68
CA ILE A 252 7.25 14.32 -9.24
C ILE A 252 7.37 13.06 -10.09
N SER A 253 7.39 11.90 -9.44
CA SER A 253 7.30 10.59 -10.09
C SER A 253 5.88 10.04 -9.93
N LYS A 254 5.21 9.77 -11.04
CA LYS A 254 3.91 9.12 -11.05
C LYS A 254 4.08 7.62 -11.23
N LEU A 255 3.46 6.83 -10.38
CA LEU A 255 3.37 5.39 -10.55
C LEU A 255 2.41 5.08 -11.72
N VAL A 256 2.90 4.32 -12.73
CA VAL A 256 2.19 3.96 -13.95
C VAL A 256 1.99 2.46 -14.08
#